data_a20e6b9419ea8a4f9add5722cea785ec
#
_entry.id   a20e6b9419ea8a4f9add5722cea785ec
#
_cell.length_a   1.000
_cell.length_b   1.000
_cell.length_c   1.000
_cell.angle_alpha   90.00
_cell.angle_beta   90.00
_cell.angle_gamma   90.00
#
_symmetry.space_group_name_H-M   'P 1'
#
loop_
_entity.id
_entity.type
_entity.pdbx_description
1 polymer ?
#
loop_
_entity_poly.entity_id
_entity_poly.type
_entity_poly.pdbx_seq_one_letter_code
_entity_poly.pdbx_strand_id
1 'polypeptide(L)'
;MLTWKDVLKFASEGNPNLVKKVFKTEAEWRKQLNDEEYWVTREAGTERAFSSELCAIFESGIYACRCCDTLLFDASEKFDSKTGWPSFSQPIKENAIAYHLDGGHGMTRIETTCNTCDAHLGHVFPDGPRVGGLRYCMNAIALRKK
;
A
#
# COMPACT_ATOMS: atom_id res chain seq x y z
N MET A 1 15.60 -7.91 -0.45
CA MET A 1 14.24 -8.41 -0.70
C MET A 1 13.58 -8.78 0.63
N LEU A 2 12.36 -8.31 0.82
CA LEU A 2 11.60 -8.60 2.03
C LEU A 2 10.91 -9.96 1.95
N THR A 3 10.77 -10.60 3.10
CA THR A 3 10.03 -11.86 3.27
C THR A 3 8.90 -11.63 4.28
N TRP A 4 8.01 -12.63 4.43
CA TRP A 4 6.94 -12.54 5.42
C TRP A 4 7.48 -12.36 6.85
N LYS A 5 8.61 -12.98 7.15
CA LYS A 5 9.27 -12.81 8.45
C LYS A 5 9.66 -11.36 8.71
N ASP A 6 10.19 -10.68 7.69
CA ASP A 6 10.55 -9.26 7.79
C ASP A 6 9.32 -8.39 8.03
N VAL A 7 8.22 -8.67 7.30
CA VAL A 7 6.96 -7.95 7.45
C VAL A 7 6.39 -8.09 8.86
N LEU A 8 6.38 -9.32 9.40
CA LEU A 8 5.92 -9.56 10.76
C LEU A 8 6.78 -8.82 11.79
N LYS A 9 8.08 -8.78 11.57
CA LYS A 9 9.01 -8.08 12.46
C LYS A 9 8.73 -6.58 12.46
N PHE A 10 8.55 -5.96 11.30
CA PHE A 10 8.19 -4.54 11.22
C PHE A 10 6.87 -4.25 11.92
N ALA A 11 5.86 -5.09 11.72
CA ALA A 11 4.55 -4.88 12.32
C ALA A 11 4.56 -5.02 13.84
N SER A 12 5.42 -5.86 14.41
CA SER A 12 5.47 -6.13 15.84
C SER A 12 6.53 -5.34 16.60
N GLU A 13 7.67 -5.03 15.97
CA GLU A 13 8.81 -4.41 16.65
C GLU A 13 9.05 -2.96 16.24
N GLY A 14 8.48 -2.51 15.12
CA GLY A 14 8.62 -1.14 14.64
C GLY A 14 9.04 -1.08 13.19
N ASN A 15 8.49 -0.12 12.49
CA ASN A 15 8.70 0.08 11.06
C ASN A 15 10.03 0.77 10.76
N PRO A 16 10.52 0.68 9.50
CA PRO A 16 11.75 1.36 9.12
C PRO A 16 11.66 2.87 9.37
N ASN A 17 12.73 3.43 9.89
CA ASN A 17 12.80 4.87 10.15
C ASN A 17 12.96 5.65 8.86
N LEU A 18 12.32 6.83 8.81
CA LEU A 18 12.50 7.79 7.74
C LEU A 18 13.02 9.11 8.29
N VAL A 19 13.93 9.73 7.54
CA VAL A 19 14.44 11.05 7.89
C VAL A 19 13.35 12.12 7.74
N LYS A 20 12.48 11.95 6.74
CA LYS A 20 11.43 12.93 6.43
C LYS A 20 10.05 12.26 6.43
N LYS A 21 9.14 12.84 7.20
CA LYS A 21 7.73 12.44 7.24
C LYS A 21 6.86 13.63 6.82
N VAL A 22 5.66 13.34 6.34
CA VAL A 22 4.68 14.36 5.95
C VAL A 22 3.49 14.26 6.88
N PHE A 23 3.17 15.38 7.54
CA PHE A 23 2.00 15.49 8.40
C PHE A 23 1.13 16.64 7.92
N LYS A 24 -0.16 16.40 7.78
CA LYS A 24 -1.15 17.42 7.43
C LYS A 24 -2.38 17.24 8.29
N THR A 25 -3.14 18.31 8.48
CA THR A 25 -4.41 18.26 9.19
C THR A 25 -5.47 17.59 8.32
N GLU A 26 -6.56 17.14 8.95
CA GLU A 26 -7.72 16.60 8.24
C GLU A 26 -8.22 17.58 7.18
N ALA A 27 -8.32 18.86 7.54
CA ALA A 27 -8.77 19.89 6.60
C ALA A 27 -7.85 20.03 5.39
N GLU A 28 -6.54 19.94 5.60
CA GLU A 28 -5.57 20.01 4.51
C GLU A 28 -5.69 18.82 3.56
N TRP A 29 -5.85 17.61 4.12
CA TRP A 29 -6.05 16.42 3.30
C TRP A 29 -7.36 16.49 2.52
N ARG A 30 -8.45 17.02 3.13
CA ARG A 30 -9.75 17.16 2.45
C ARG A 30 -9.71 18.14 1.31
N LYS A 31 -8.85 19.15 1.37
CA LYS A 31 -8.66 20.09 0.25
C LYS A 31 -7.94 19.43 -0.93
N GLN A 32 -7.04 18.51 -0.64
CA GLN A 32 -6.20 17.86 -1.65
C GLN A 32 -6.89 16.66 -2.31
N LEU A 33 -7.71 15.94 -1.54
CA LEU A 33 -8.30 14.66 -1.93
C LEU A 33 -9.80 14.80 -2.15
N ASN A 34 -10.36 14.05 -3.11
CA ASN A 34 -11.81 13.94 -3.21
C ASN A 34 -12.33 13.02 -2.10
N ASP A 35 -13.65 12.90 -1.96
CA ASP A 35 -14.26 12.13 -0.87
C ASP A 35 -13.84 10.67 -0.85
N GLU A 36 -13.77 10.02 -2.00
CA GLU A 36 -13.39 8.62 -2.09
C GLU A 36 -11.91 8.42 -1.78
N GLU A 37 -11.05 9.28 -2.32
CA GLU A 37 -9.62 9.26 -2.03
C GLU A 37 -9.36 9.46 -0.54
N TYR A 38 -10.05 10.40 0.08
CA TYR A 38 -9.94 10.66 1.52
C TYR A 38 -10.40 9.45 2.32
N TRP A 39 -11.55 8.89 1.96
CA TRP A 39 -12.08 7.72 2.67
C TRP A 39 -11.11 6.54 2.66
N VAL A 40 -10.55 6.21 1.50
CA VAL A 40 -9.61 5.09 1.37
C VAL A 40 -8.31 5.38 2.12
N THR A 41 -7.70 6.55 1.89
CA THR A 41 -6.34 6.82 2.37
C THR A 41 -6.27 7.32 3.81
N ARG A 42 -7.27 8.07 4.27
CA ARG A 42 -7.23 8.68 5.61
C ARG A 42 -8.19 8.02 6.60
N GLU A 43 -9.19 7.29 6.11
CA GLU A 43 -10.19 6.60 6.96
C GLU A 43 -10.14 5.08 6.80
N ALA A 44 -9.09 4.55 6.17
CA ALA A 44 -8.85 3.12 5.98
C ALA A 44 -10.00 2.40 5.25
N GLY A 45 -10.61 3.07 4.28
CA GLY A 45 -11.63 2.46 3.44
C GLY A 45 -11.02 1.47 2.45
N THR A 46 -11.87 0.63 1.87
CA THR A 46 -11.47 -0.34 0.85
C THR A 46 -12.31 -0.14 -0.40
N GLU A 47 -11.66 0.09 -1.54
CA GLU A 47 -12.36 0.15 -2.83
C GLU A 47 -12.92 -1.23 -3.19
N ARG A 48 -13.95 -1.26 -4.02
CA ARG A 48 -14.49 -2.52 -4.51
C ARG A 48 -13.50 -3.20 -5.47
N ALA A 49 -13.45 -4.53 -5.42
CA ALA A 49 -12.66 -5.30 -6.37
C ALA A 49 -13.08 -4.95 -7.80
N PHE A 50 -12.12 -4.87 -8.71
CA PHE A 50 -12.33 -4.54 -10.13
C PHE A 50 -12.93 -3.15 -10.38
N SER A 51 -12.82 -2.23 -9.42
CA SER A 51 -13.37 -0.88 -9.56
C SER A 51 -12.45 0.07 -10.33
N SER A 52 -11.21 -0.31 -10.58
CA SER A 52 -10.23 0.54 -11.27
C SER A 52 -9.59 -0.20 -12.44
N GLU A 53 -9.40 0.52 -13.56
CA GLU A 53 -8.66 0.01 -14.71
C GLU A 53 -7.19 -0.27 -14.36
N LEU A 54 -6.66 0.40 -13.34
CA LEU A 54 -5.27 0.25 -12.91
C LEU A 54 -4.92 -1.20 -12.57
N CYS A 55 -5.91 -1.98 -12.11
CA CYS A 55 -5.72 -3.39 -11.81
C CYS A 55 -5.25 -4.20 -13.03
N ALA A 56 -5.70 -3.83 -14.21
CA ALA A 56 -5.40 -4.55 -15.48
C ALA A 56 -4.24 -3.92 -16.27
N ILE A 57 -3.61 -2.87 -15.78
CA ILE A 57 -2.51 -2.19 -16.48
C ILE A 57 -1.18 -2.72 -15.97
N PHE A 58 -0.37 -3.28 -16.87
CA PHE A 58 0.94 -3.87 -16.54
C PHE A 58 2.10 -3.19 -17.27
N GLU A 59 1.88 -2.00 -17.79
CA GLU A 59 2.91 -1.21 -18.46
C GLU A 59 3.96 -0.73 -17.46
N SER A 60 5.18 -0.51 -17.94
CA SER A 60 6.26 0.02 -17.10
C SER A 60 5.88 1.35 -16.46
N GLY A 61 6.50 1.66 -15.34
CA GLY A 61 6.27 2.88 -14.60
C GLY A 61 6.40 2.65 -13.11
N ILE A 62 6.15 3.70 -12.37
CA ILE A 62 6.23 3.67 -10.91
C ILE A 62 4.90 4.10 -10.32
N TYR A 63 4.51 3.45 -9.23
CA TYR A 63 3.29 3.77 -8.50
C TYR A 63 3.67 4.55 -7.25
N ALA A 64 3.14 5.76 -7.13
CA ALA A 64 3.41 6.67 -6.02
C ALA A 64 2.19 6.79 -5.11
N CYS A 65 2.41 7.27 -3.88
CA CYS A 65 1.34 7.53 -2.92
C CYS A 65 0.44 8.68 -3.42
N ARG A 66 -0.86 8.44 -3.42
CA ARG A 66 -1.85 9.46 -3.81
C ARG A 66 -1.74 10.72 -2.96
N CYS A 67 -1.40 10.58 -1.69
CA CYS A 67 -1.38 11.68 -0.74
C CYS A 67 -0.10 12.51 -0.77
N CYS A 68 1.08 11.87 -0.76
CA CYS A 68 2.35 12.58 -0.62
C CYS A 68 3.32 12.38 -1.78
N ASP A 69 2.93 11.58 -2.78
CA ASP A 69 3.71 11.33 -3.99
C ASP A 69 5.01 10.53 -3.75
N THR A 70 5.19 9.96 -2.58
CA THR A 70 6.31 9.06 -2.30
C THR A 70 6.24 7.85 -3.23
N LEU A 71 7.36 7.46 -3.82
CA LEU A 71 7.41 6.28 -4.69
C LEU A 71 7.26 5.01 -3.86
N LEU A 72 6.33 4.15 -4.23
CA LEU A 72 5.96 2.97 -3.45
C LEU A 72 6.29 1.65 -4.14
N PHE A 73 5.94 1.51 -5.42
CA PHE A 73 6.10 0.26 -6.14
C PHE A 73 6.56 0.51 -7.57
N ASP A 74 7.42 -0.37 -8.08
CA ASP A 74 7.79 -0.39 -9.49
C ASP A 74 6.86 -1.39 -10.21
N ALA A 75 6.45 -1.05 -11.42
CA ALA A 75 5.57 -1.90 -12.23
C ALA A 75 6.20 -3.28 -12.52
N SER A 76 7.52 -3.40 -12.47
CA SER A 76 8.20 -4.70 -12.64
C SER A 76 7.83 -5.70 -11.54
N GLU A 77 7.38 -5.22 -10.38
CA GLU A 77 6.95 -6.06 -9.26
C GLU A 77 5.45 -6.34 -9.27
N LYS A 78 4.72 -5.75 -10.23
CA LYS A 78 3.27 -5.96 -10.35
C LYS A 78 2.95 -7.29 -11.00
N PHE A 79 1.93 -7.97 -10.50
CA PHE A 79 1.46 -9.23 -11.08
C PHE A 79 -0.06 -9.32 -11.03
N ASP A 80 -0.63 -10.19 -11.87
CA ASP A 80 -2.08 -10.43 -11.89
C ASP A 80 -2.44 -11.45 -10.81
N SER A 81 -2.97 -10.97 -9.70
CA SER A 81 -3.42 -11.82 -8.59
C SER A 81 -4.85 -12.33 -8.79
N LYS A 82 -5.57 -11.81 -9.78
CA LYS A 82 -6.98 -12.12 -10.07
C LYS A 82 -7.93 -11.78 -8.92
N THR A 83 -7.47 -10.93 -7.99
CA THR A 83 -8.28 -10.51 -6.84
C THR A 83 -9.16 -9.30 -7.14
N GLY A 84 -8.86 -8.55 -8.20
CA GLY A 84 -9.55 -7.31 -8.52
C GLY A 84 -8.91 -6.06 -7.93
N TRP A 85 -7.78 -6.21 -7.23
CA TRP A 85 -6.96 -5.12 -6.71
C TRP A 85 -5.54 -5.20 -7.28
N PRO A 86 -4.89 -4.06 -7.53
CA PRO A 86 -3.49 -4.06 -7.94
C PRO A 86 -2.62 -4.80 -6.92
N SER A 87 -1.76 -5.69 -7.39
CA SER A 87 -0.94 -6.53 -6.53
C SER A 87 0.53 -6.47 -6.92
N PHE A 88 1.39 -6.41 -5.90
CA PHE A 88 2.84 -6.27 -6.07
C PHE A 88 3.58 -7.26 -5.19
N SER A 89 4.77 -7.68 -5.64
CA SER A 89 5.56 -8.66 -4.91
C SER A 89 6.55 -8.04 -3.92
N GLN A 90 6.98 -6.80 -4.16
CA GLN A 90 7.93 -6.07 -3.30
C GLN A 90 7.71 -4.56 -3.40
N PRO A 91 7.99 -3.79 -2.34
CA PRO A 91 8.00 -2.34 -2.44
C PRO A 91 9.25 -1.87 -3.19
N ILE A 92 9.24 -0.63 -3.68
CA ILE A 92 10.38 -0.06 -4.42
C ILE A 92 11.61 0.08 -3.53
N LYS A 93 11.40 0.34 -2.23
CA LYS A 93 12.44 0.37 -1.19
C LYS A 93 11.85 -0.20 0.08
N GLU A 94 12.70 -0.83 0.90
CA GLU A 94 12.23 -1.46 2.13
C GLU A 94 11.57 -0.48 3.11
N ASN A 95 11.97 0.78 3.09
CA ASN A 95 11.41 1.81 3.98
C ASN A 95 10.23 2.59 3.38
N ALA A 96 9.76 2.23 2.19
CA ALA A 96 8.62 2.92 1.56
C ALA A 96 7.30 2.63 2.27
N ILE A 97 7.15 1.45 2.83
CA ILE A 97 5.91 0.94 3.42
C ILE A 97 6.06 0.74 4.92
N ALA A 98 5.02 1.09 5.66
CA ALA A 98 4.88 0.76 7.08
C ALA A 98 3.86 -0.36 7.25
N TYR A 99 4.04 -1.19 8.27
CA TYR A 99 3.25 -2.40 8.50
C TYR A 99 2.61 -2.33 9.88
N HIS A 100 1.32 -2.70 9.96
CA HIS A 100 0.56 -2.64 11.20
C HIS A 100 -0.29 -3.90 11.37
N LEU A 101 -0.33 -4.44 12.58
CA LEU A 101 -1.22 -5.55 12.89
C LEU A 101 -2.67 -5.06 12.82
N ASP A 102 -3.49 -5.75 12.03
CA ASP A 102 -4.90 -5.45 11.88
C ASP A 102 -5.71 -6.66 12.34
N GLY A 103 -6.28 -6.57 13.54
CA GLY A 103 -7.06 -7.66 14.13
C GLY A 103 -8.57 -7.58 13.87
N GLY A 104 -8.99 -6.72 12.93
CA GLY A 104 -10.41 -6.57 12.62
C GLY A 104 -11.05 -7.83 12.06
N HIS A 105 -12.36 -7.98 12.28
CA HIS A 105 -13.20 -9.06 11.74
C HIS A 105 -12.74 -10.46 12.16
N GLY A 106 -12.12 -10.58 13.34
CA GLY A 106 -11.67 -11.89 13.86
C GLY A 106 -10.50 -12.51 13.11
N MET A 107 -9.88 -11.75 12.19
CA MET A 107 -8.73 -12.21 11.41
C MET A 107 -7.52 -11.33 11.71
N THR A 108 -6.35 -11.97 11.81
CA THR A 108 -5.10 -11.22 11.93
C THR A 108 -4.56 -10.99 10.54
N ARG A 109 -4.53 -9.71 10.14
CA ARG A 109 -3.97 -9.28 8.85
C ARG A 109 -2.89 -8.25 9.11
N ILE A 110 -2.08 -7.98 8.11
CA ILE A 110 -1.08 -6.91 8.16
C ILE A 110 -1.52 -5.80 7.22
N GLU A 111 -1.89 -4.67 7.81
CA GLU A 111 -2.21 -3.45 7.06
C GLU A 111 -0.92 -2.81 6.56
N THR A 112 -0.96 -2.24 5.35
CA THR A 112 0.14 -1.46 4.79
C THR A 112 -0.25 0.00 4.67
N THR A 113 0.65 0.89 5.09
CA THR A 113 0.49 2.33 4.94
C THR A 113 1.73 2.92 4.27
N CYS A 114 1.58 4.11 3.70
CA CYS A 114 2.72 4.87 3.24
C CYS A 114 3.55 5.29 4.44
N ASN A 115 4.81 4.86 4.50
CA ASN A 115 5.66 5.17 5.66
C ASN A 115 5.94 6.67 5.79
N THR A 116 5.75 7.46 4.73
CA THR A 116 5.99 8.91 4.75
C THR A 116 4.82 9.70 5.33
N CYS A 117 3.57 9.38 4.94
CA CYS A 117 2.39 10.19 5.34
C CYS A 117 1.29 9.40 6.06
N ASP A 118 1.51 8.11 6.30
CA ASP A 118 0.58 7.20 6.96
C ASP A 118 -0.73 6.93 6.20
N ALA A 119 -0.78 7.23 4.90
CA ALA A 119 -1.95 6.89 4.08
C ALA A 119 -2.19 5.38 4.09
N HIS A 120 -3.43 4.97 4.32
CA HIS A 120 -3.81 3.57 4.19
C HIS A 120 -3.71 3.15 2.72
N LEU A 121 -2.98 2.08 2.44
CA LEU A 121 -2.77 1.58 1.08
C LEU A 121 -3.52 0.28 0.84
N GLY A 122 -3.48 -0.63 1.76
CA GLY A 122 -4.08 -1.95 1.65
C GLY A 122 -3.54 -2.91 2.69
N HIS A 123 -3.30 -4.15 2.25
CA HIS A 123 -2.78 -5.22 3.12
C HIS A 123 -1.72 -6.02 2.40
N VAL A 124 -0.88 -6.73 3.16
CA VAL A 124 0.12 -7.64 2.59
C VAL A 124 -0.12 -9.05 3.12
N PHE A 125 0.01 -10.05 2.24
CA PHE A 125 -0.26 -11.45 2.52
C PHE A 125 0.95 -12.33 2.15
N PRO A 126 1.10 -13.51 2.76
CA PRO A 126 2.23 -14.41 2.49
C PRO A 126 1.98 -15.39 1.34
N ASP A 127 1.04 -15.13 0.47
CA ASP A 127 0.62 -16.03 -0.61
C ASP A 127 0.98 -15.51 -2.01
N GLY A 128 2.07 -14.76 -2.12
CA GLY A 128 2.54 -14.24 -3.40
C GLY A 128 3.28 -15.28 -4.24
N PRO A 129 3.24 -15.13 -5.57
CA PRO A 129 3.79 -16.13 -6.50
C PRO A 129 5.29 -16.03 -6.73
N ARG A 130 5.93 -14.94 -6.30
CA ARG A 130 7.35 -14.69 -6.59
C ARG A 130 8.22 -14.98 -5.38
N VAL A 131 9.53 -14.95 -5.57
CA VAL A 131 10.51 -15.12 -4.49
C VAL A 131 10.24 -14.10 -3.40
N GLY A 132 10.29 -14.53 -2.13
CA GLY A 132 9.87 -13.72 -1.00
C GLY A 132 8.45 -14.04 -0.56
N GLY A 133 7.59 -14.49 -1.48
CA GLY A 133 6.25 -14.99 -1.18
C GLY A 133 5.23 -13.92 -0.76
N LEU A 134 5.49 -12.64 -1.03
CA LEU A 134 4.62 -11.57 -0.60
C LEU A 134 3.61 -11.16 -1.69
N ARG A 135 2.41 -10.80 -1.26
CA ARG A 135 1.39 -10.21 -2.12
C ARG A 135 0.90 -8.93 -1.42
N TYR A 136 1.35 -7.79 -1.96
CA TYR A 136 0.86 -6.47 -1.54
C TYR A 136 -0.41 -6.17 -2.32
N CYS A 137 -1.55 -6.27 -1.65
CA CYS A 137 -2.87 -6.03 -2.23
C CYS A 137 -3.27 -4.58 -1.93
N MET A 138 -3.22 -3.73 -2.96
CA MET A 138 -3.35 -2.28 -2.78
C MET A 138 -4.67 -1.76 -3.34
N ASN A 139 -5.21 -0.73 -2.71
CA ASN A 139 -6.30 0.04 -3.29
C ASN A 139 -5.74 0.91 -4.41
N ALA A 140 -6.27 0.79 -5.62
CA ALA A 140 -5.79 1.56 -6.76
C ALA A 140 -5.92 3.06 -6.51
N ILE A 141 -6.98 3.48 -5.83
CA ILE A 141 -7.22 4.90 -5.54
C ILE A 141 -6.20 5.50 -4.59
N ALA A 142 -5.48 4.67 -3.83
CA ALA A 142 -4.40 5.13 -2.96
C ALA A 142 -3.10 5.37 -3.72
N LEU A 143 -3.05 5.05 -5.00
CA LEU A 143 -1.85 5.09 -5.84
C LEU A 143 -2.01 6.07 -7.00
N ARG A 144 -0.88 6.58 -7.48
CA ARG A 144 -0.76 7.29 -8.76
C ARG A 144 0.27 6.57 -9.60
N LYS A 145 -0.10 6.20 -10.83
CA LYS A 145 0.87 5.67 -11.77
C LYS A 145 1.58 6.82 -12.48
N LYS A 146 2.89 6.78 -12.44
CA LYS A 146 3.75 7.76 -13.09
C LYS A 146 4.40 7.22 -14.34
#